data_de8236c8d7c543e7890d724031e2e859
#
_entry.id   de8236c8d7c543e7890d724031e2e859
#
_cell.length_a   1.000
_cell.length_b   1.000
_cell.length_c   1.000
_cell.angle_alpha   90.00
_cell.angle_beta   90.00
_cell.angle_gamma   90.00
#
_symmetry.space_group_name_H-M   'P 1'
#
loop_
_entity.id
_entity.type
_entity.pdbx_description
1 polymer ?
#
loop_
_entity_poly.entity_id
_entity_poly.type
_entity_poly.pdbx_seq_one_letter_code
_entity_poly.pdbx_strand_id
1 'polypeptide(L)'
;MGEQSFSSNETNVNPALTDDLIEDLEKIKGDAIGNTLYSERWVLKTLMQISQFSGNEWNDEFESNLCSLWDMTLEKDVVNLLMKHDIITIISRVIELCSTSNNRLTEIMVGLLGNMCCVSSNVRIELSQREETITNILLLFDSPDAPVLIQLIRLVHATAWDLLKEKDNVPSWLENELISFRLCNYITFILKSSTNDELLYGTLEFLNTLCSVTINDKDFSQYFATSDLVKGMLESWGQLFSNWSSEDGFLNKHQKKIAEHWSAVLSSFTGHVNGRAALCENYENIGEIIYKIVQQPFESADIILISAVNILDSLVRVYFSRSSLKRLLIILNSLYQNAGETSADDSPLNSENLDVILQDCIENYCANVNTVVEHSLLNEALSECCENHVLLFWKAVNDRQTDDPGERVI
;
A
#
# COMPACT_ATOMS: atom_id res chain seq x y z
N MET A 1 0.19 -37.60 60.91
CA MET A 1 0.01 -37.46 59.45
C MET A 1 0.08 -35.99 59.16
N GLY A 2 1.22 -35.54 58.73
CA GLY A 2 1.48 -34.11 58.48
C GLY A 2 1.40 -33.82 57.01
N GLU A 3 0.61 -32.84 56.68
CA GLU A 3 0.56 -32.27 55.35
C GLU A 3 1.67 -31.22 55.23
N GLN A 4 2.61 -31.46 54.31
CA GLN A 4 3.61 -30.47 53.89
C GLN A 4 3.04 -29.68 52.74
N SER A 5 2.76 -28.41 52.98
CA SER A 5 2.46 -27.41 51.96
C SER A 5 3.76 -26.99 51.24
N PHE A 6 3.86 -27.33 49.96
CA PHE A 6 4.89 -26.77 49.07
C PHE A 6 4.50 -25.34 48.65
N SER A 7 5.22 -24.36 49.17
CA SER A 7 5.23 -22.99 48.67
C SER A 7 6.37 -22.88 47.65
N SER A 8 6.05 -22.75 46.37
CA SER A 8 6.99 -22.44 45.31
C SER A 8 6.57 -21.16 44.60
N ASN A 9 7.09 -20.04 45.06
CA ASN A 9 7.14 -18.80 44.31
C ASN A 9 8.55 -18.21 44.44
N GLU A 10 9.53 -18.83 43.78
CA GLU A 10 10.77 -18.15 43.44
C GLU A 10 10.56 -17.45 42.06
N THR A 11 10.22 -16.17 42.12
CA THR A 11 10.38 -15.29 40.99
C THR A 11 11.86 -15.17 40.68
N ASN A 12 12.30 -15.73 39.55
CA ASN A 12 13.63 -15.52 38.98
C ASN A 12 13.74 -14.04 38.57
N VAL A 13 14.00 -13.18 39.52
CA VAL A 13 14.43 -11.80 39.27
C VAL A 13 15.94 -11.88 39.04
N ASN A 14 16.39 -11.58 37.81
CA ASN A 14 17.81 -11.39 37.53
C ASN A 14 18.37 -10.39 38.56
N PRO A 15 19.50 -10.70 39.25
CA PRO A 15 20.09 -9.78 40.20
C PRO A 15 20.41 -8.46 39.51
N ALA A 16 20.07 -7.35 40.16
CA ALA A 16 20.40 -6.02 39.67
C ALA A 16 21.92 -5.92 39.42
N LEU A 17 22.30 -5.47 38.22
CA LEU A 17 23.71 -5.24 37.88
C LEU A 17 24.26 -4.18 38.83
N THR A 18 25.37 -4.51 39.49
CA THR A 18 26.14 -3.55 40.32
C THR A 18 26.91 -2.59 39.40
N ASP A 19 27.20 -1.38 39.87
CA ASP A 19 27.93 -0.36 39.10
C ASP A 19 29.29 -0.88 38.57
N ASP A 20 30.00 -1.73 39.39
CA ASP A 20 31.24 -2.38 38.97
C ASP A 20 31.05 -3.38 37.81
N LEU A 21 29.92 -4.08 37.76
CA LEU A 21 29.58 -5.00 36.67
C LEU A 21 29.18 -4.21 35.39
N ILE A 22 28.61 -3.03 35.54
CA ILE A 22 28.29 -2.15 34.43
C ILE A 22 29.58 -1.59 33.78
N GLU A 23 30.56 -1.16 34.61
CA GLU A 23 31.88 -0.71 34.09
C GLU A 23 32.66 -1.85 33.43
N ASP A 24 32.58 -3.07 33.93
CA ASP A 24 33.24 -4.22 33.31
C ASP A 24 32.51 -4.67 32.03
N LEU A 25 31.20 -4.57 31.99
CA LEU A 25 30.41 -4.78 30.74
C LEU A 25 30.73 -3.72 29.65
N GLU A 26 30.95 -2.46 30.02
CA GLU A 26 31.40 -1.43 29.08
C GLU A 26 32.81 -1.69 28.54
N LYS A 27 33.70 -2.21 29.40
CA LYS A 27 35.06 -2.64 28.96
C LYS A 27 35.02 -3.89 28.07
N ILE A 28 34.05 -4.80 28.29
CA ILE A 28 33.84 -6.02 27.51
C ILE A 28 33.11 -5.73 26.18
N LYS A 29 32.21 -4.75 26.14
CA LYS A 29 31.53 -4.31 24.93
C LYS A 29 32.50 -3.86 23.82
N GLY A 30 33.66 -3.33 24.15
CA GLY A 30 34.72 -2.97 23.21
C GLY A 30 34.25 -2.01 22.15
N ASP A 31 34.32 -2.43 20.89
CA ASP A 31 33.99 -1.65 19.68
C ASP A 31 32.52 -1.88 19.20
N ALA A 32 31.61 -2.25 20.09
CA ALA A 32 30.24 -2.56 19.72
C ALA A 32 29.38 -1.29 19.63
N ILE A 33 28.51 -1.20 18.60
CA ILE A 33 27.55 -0.09 18.43
C ILE A 33 26.32 -0.33 19.31
N GLY A 34 26.15 0.50 20.34
CA GLY A 34 24.99 0.41 21.22
C GLY A 34 24.79 -0.98 21.82
N ASN A 35 23.64 -1.60 21.55
CA ASN A 35 23.31 -2.95 21.99
C ASN A 35 23.53 -4.03 20.91
N THR A 36 24.18 -3.69 19.79
CA THR A 36 24.44 -4.62 18.68
C THR A 36 25.77 -5.35 18.86
N LEU A 37 26.01 -6.36 18.01
CA LEU A 37 27.31 -7.05 17.92
C LEU A 37 28.20 -6.44 16.81
N TYR A 38 27.78 -5.34 16.20
CA TYR A 38 28.49 -4.71 15.09
C TYR A 38 29.61 -3.79 15.57
N SER A 39 30.77 -3.83 14.88
CA SER A 39 31.95 -3.01 15.19
C SER A 39 31.77 -1.59 14.68
N GLU A 40 31.83 -0.59 15.58
CA GLU A 40 31.82 0.82 15.22
C GLU A 40 32.97 1.17 14.28
N ARG A 41 34.16 0.68 14.57
CA ARG A 41 35.35 0.90 13.76
C ARG A 41 35.17 0.36 12.34
N TRP A 42 34.52 -0.80 12.18
CA TRP A 42 34.28 -1.37 10.87
C TRP A 42 33.27 -0.53 10.08
N VAL A 43 32.17 -0.10 10.71
CA VAL A 43 31.16 0.76 10.08
C VAL A 43 31.77 2.09 9.66
N LEU A 44 32.57 2.74 10.53
CA LEU A 44 33.23 4.00 10.22
C LEU A 44 34.24 3.85 9.08
N LYS A 45 35.00 2.73 9.05
CA LYS A 45 35.94 2.43 7.94
C LYS A 45 35.18 2.29 6.62
N THR A 46 34.07 1.58 6.61
CA THR A 46 33.23 1.41 5.42
C THR A 46 32.63 2.76 4.98
N LEU A 47 32.15 3.57 5.93
CA LEU A 47 31.66 4.92 5.65
C LEU A 47 32.74 5.82 5.03
N MET A 48 33.98 5.74 5.52
CA MET A 48 35.12 6.46 4.92
C MET A 48 35.38 6.01 3.48
N GLN A 49 35.29 4.71 3.19
CA GLN A 49 35.42 4.20 1.83
C GLN A 49 34.34 4.77 0.90
N ILE A 50 33.06 4.80 1.37
CA ILE A 50 31.94 5.41 0.63
C ILE A 50 32.21 6.91 0.39
N SER A 51 32.66 7.63 1.43
CA SER A 51 32.92 9.09 1.32
C SER A 51 34.08 9.44 0.37
N GLN A 52 35.03 8.54 0.16
CA GLN A 52 36.15 8.71 -0.72
C GLN A 52 35.92 8.17 -2.14
N PHE A 53 34.76 7.54 -2.36
CA PHE A 53 34.42 6.97 -3.67
C PHE A 53 34.44 8.02 -4.78
N SER A 54 35.21 7.74 -5.85
CA SER A 54 35.41 8.62 -7.01
C SER A 54 35.02 7.97 -8.35
N GLY A 55 34.51 6.73 -8.29
CA GLY A 55 34.07 5.97 -9.47
C GLY A 55 34.95 4.80 -9.87
N ASN A 56 36.20 4.75 -9.41
CA ASN A 56 37.20 3.72 -9.83
C ASN A 56 37.42 2.61 -8.78
N GLU A 57 36.87 2.77 -7.58
CA GLU A 57 37.14 1.90 -6.44
C GLU A 57 36.19 0.70 -6.35
N TRP A 58 35.27 0.54 -7.30
CA TRP A 58 34.29 -0.56 -7.30
C TRP A 58 34.97 -1.91 -7.52
N ASN A 59 34.82 -2.80 -6.57
CA ASN A 59 35.31 -4.18 -6.61
C ASN A 59 34.46 -5.07 -5.67
N ASP A 60 34.65 -6.40 -5.74
CA ASP A 60 33.86 -7.39 -5.00
C ASP A 60 33.98 -7.22 -3.48
N GLU A 61 35.16 -6.82 -2.94
CA GLU A 61 35.34 -6.59 -1.51
C GLU A 61 34.53 -5.36 -1.06
N PHE A 62 34.57 -4.28 -1.85
CA PHE A 62 33.81 -3.07 -1.54
C PHE A 62 32.30 -3.34 -1.62
N GLU A 63 31.83 -4.05 -2.67
CA GLU A 63 30.42 -4.47 -2.76
C GLU A 63 30.00 -5.30 -1.54
N SER A 64 30.78 -6.31 -1.15
CA SER A 64 30.48 -7.14 0.01
C SER A 64 30.39 -6.33 1.31
N ASN A 65 31.28 -5.36 1.50
CA ASN A 65 31.25 -4.46 2.64
C ASN A 65 29.97 -3.59 2.64
N LEU A 66 29.59 -3.08 1.47
CA LEU A 66 28.36 -2.29 1.33
C LEU A 66 27.11 -3.10 1.57
N CYS A 67 27.03 -4.33 1.06
CA CYS A 67 25.90 -5.23 1.35
C CYS A 67 25.80 -5.55 2.85
N SER A 68 26.94 -5.80 3.51
CA SER A 68 26.96 -6.00 4.95
C SER A 68 26.48 -4.76 5.71
N LEU A 69 26.90 -3.57 5.29
CA LEU A 69 26.43 -2.30 5.87
C LEU A 69 24.92 -2.12 5.63
N TRP A 70 24.43 -2.48 4.45
CA TRP A 70 23.00 -2.43 4.11
C TRP A 70 22.17 -3.27 5.07
N ASP A 71 22.60 -4.51 5.37
CA ASP A 71 21.92 -5.36 6.34
C ASP A 71 21.98 -4.74 7.77
N MET A 72 23.11 -4.14 8.16
CA MET A 72 23.26 -3.49 9.47
C MET A 72 22.35 -2.26 9.63
N THR A 73 21.91 -1.61 8.55
CA THR A 73 21.00 -0.44 8.62
C THR A 73 19.57 -0.79 9.04
N LEU A 74 19.25 -2.05 9.25
CA LEU A 74 18.02 -2.48 9.95
C LEU A 74 18.07 -2.25 11.46
N GLU A 75 19.26 -1.98 12.02
CA GLU A 75 19.48 -1.74 13.43
C GLU A 75 19.52 -0.23 13.74
N LYS A 76 18.63 0.20 14.67
CA LYS A 76 18.48 1.62 15.02
C LYS A 76 19.77 2.26 15.52
N ASP A 77 20.57 1.53 16.28
CA ASP A 77 21.83 2.06 16.85
C ASP A 77 22.85 2.32 15.73
N VAL A 78 22.90 1.47 14.69
CA VAL A 78 23.72 1.68 13.51
C VAL A 78 23.25 2.89 12.72
N VAL A 79 21.93 3.02 12.51
CA VAL A 79 21.35 4.19 11.84
C VAL A 79 21.71 5.48 12.58
N ASN A 80 21.58 5.50 13.91
CA ASN A 80 21.95 6.65 14.73
C ASN A 80 23.45 7.01 14.61
N LEU A 81 24.33 6.01 14.52
CA LEU A 81 25.76 6.24 14.29
C LEU A 81 26.01 6.87 12.91
N LEU A 82 25.43 6.31 11.86
CA LEU A 82 25.57 6.79 10.49
C LEU A 82 25.06 8.23 10.34
N MET A 83 23.93 8.56 10.98
CA MET A 83 23.37 9.93 10.98
C MET A 83 24.30 10.95 11.64
N LYS A 84 25.02 10.57 12.69
CA LYS A 84 26.06 11.45 13.32
C LYS A 84 27.19 11.85 12.34
N HIS A 85 27.37 11.05 11.29
CA HIS A 85 28.42 11.24 10.29
C HIS A 85 27.88 11.70 8.93
N ASP A 86 26.67 12.27 8.90
CA ASP A 86 26.04 12.87 7.71
C ASP A 86 25.98 11.92 6.51
N ILE A 87 25.57 10.67 6.76
CA ILE A 87 25.48 9.62 5.74
C ILE A 87 24.60 10.04 4.55
N ILE A 88 23.54 10.84 4.77
CA ILE A 88 22.62 11.27 3.71
C ILE A 88 23.38 12.06 2.64
N THR A 89 24.22 13.02 3.04
CA THR A 89 25.05 13.78 2.10
C THR A 89 26.05 12.88 1.35
N ILE A 90 26.66 11.92 2.07
CA ILE A 90 27.60 10.98 1.47
C ILE A 90 26.91 10.14 0.41
N ILE A 91 25.74 9.56 0.72
CA ILE A 91 24.97 8.75 -0.23
C ILE A 91 24.49 9.59 -1.42
N SER A 92 23.97 10.81 -1.18
CA SER A 92 23.51 11.71 -2.26
C SER A 92 24.62 11.94 -3.30
N ARG A 93 25.84 12.25 -2.81
CA ARG A 93 26.99 12.44 -3.69
C ARG A 93 27.35 11.17 -4.48
N VAL A 94 27.31 10.00 -3.85
CA VAL A 94 27.61 8.74 -4.53
C VAL A 94 26.57 8.44 -5.61
N ILE A 95 25.27 8.67 -5.32
CA ILE A 95 24.20 8.52 -6.31
C ILE A 95 24.45 9.42 -7.53
N GLU A 96 24.82 10.68 -7.33
CA GLU A 96 25.16 11.59 -8.44
C GLU A 96 26.29 11.06 -9.31
N LEU A 97 27.30 10.45 -8.69
CA LEU A 97 28.46 9.92 -9.40
C LEU A 97 28.18 8.61 -10.16
N CYS A 98 27.29 7.76 -9.65
CA CYS A 98 27.14 6.39 -10.15
C CYS A 98 25.79 6.07 -10.79
N SER A 99 24.77 6.94 -10.71
CA SER A 99 23.42 6.67 -11.19
C SER A 99 23.31 6.23 -12.65
N THR A 100 24.25 6.66 -13.51
CA THR A 100 24.32 6.29 -14.93
C THR A 100 25.39 5.27 -15.27
N SER A 101 26.28 4.93 -14.33
CA SER A 101 27.48 4.12 -14.60
C SER A 101 27.53 2.81 -13.82
N ASN A 102 26.87 2.71 -12.68
CA ASN A 102 26.90 1.53 -11.82
C ASN A 102 25.53 1.32 -11.11
N ASN A 103 24.64 0.57 -11.76
CA ASN A 103 23.32 0.28 -11.23
C ASN A 103 23.37 -0.45 -9.88
N ARG A 104 24.30 -1.38 -9.70
CA ARG A 104 24.43 -2.15 -8.45
C ARG A 104 24.81 -1.26 -7.27
N LEU A 105 25.74 -0.34 -7.45
CA LEU A 105 26.08 0.63 -6.40
C LEU A 105 24.91 1.56 -6.12
N THR A 106 24.21 2.02 -7.17
CA THR A 106 23.01 2.86 -7.02
C THR A 106 21.92 2.12 -6.22
N GLU A 107 21.66 0.87 -6.55
CA GLU A 107 20.71 0.01 -5.82
C GLU A 107 21.06 -0.06 -4.33
N ILE A 108 22.34 -0.34 -3.99
CA ILE A 108 22.78 -0.45 -2.61
C ILE A 108 22.62 0.90 -1.88
N MET A 109 23.00 2.01 -2.50
CA MET A 109 22.87 3.35 -1.89
C MET A 109 21.43 3.72 -1.60
N VAL A 110 20.53 3.46 -2.55
CA VAL A 110 19.09 3.68 -2.37
C VAL A 110 18.51 2.73 -1.31
N GLY A 111 18.94 1.47 -1.31
CA GLY A 111 18.53 0.47 -0.33
C GLY A 111 18.95 0.81 1.11
N LEU A 112 20.19 1.35 1.28
CA LEU A 112 20.66 1.87 2.56
C LEU A 112 19.73 2.97 3.09
N LEU A 113 19.42 3.98 2.27
CA LEU A 113 18.49 5.04 2.63
C LEU A 113 17.09 4.50 2.94
N GLY A 114 16.61 3.54 2.14
CA GLY A 114 15.32 2.89 2.33
C GLY A 114 15.21 2.21 3.69
N ASN A 115 16.19 1.38 4.08
CA ASN A 115 16.23 0.75 5.39
C ASN A 115 16.27 1.80 6.51
N MET A 116 17.15 2.81 6.37
CA MET A 116 17.26 3.88 7.38
C MET A 116 15.95 4.65 7.56
N CYS A 117 15.23 4.94 6.47
CA CYS A 117 13.90 5.56 6.51
C CYS A 117 12.86 4.68 7.18
N CYS A 118 12.90 3.36 6.97
CA CYS A 118 11.99 2.42 7.66
C CYS A 118 12.22 2.39 9.17
N VAL A 119 13.49 2.47 9.61
CA VAL A 119 13.90 2.35 11.01
C VAL A 119 13.71 3.64 11.80
N SER A 120 13.87 4.82 11.16
CA SER A 120 13.95 6.10 11.87
C SER A 120 13.15 7.23 11.20
N SER A 121 12.17 7.79 11.92
CA SER A 121 11.45 8.99 11.50
C SER A 121 12.37 10.21 11.34
N ASN A 122 13.43 10.32 12.17
CA ASN A 122 14.39 11.41 12.06
C ASN A 122 15.09 11.41 10.69
N VAL A 123 15.41 10.22 10.15
CA VAL A 123 16.00 10.10 8.81
C VAL A 123 15.03 10.61 7.74
N ARG A 124 13.73 10.24 7.85
CA ARG A 124 12.71 10.69 6.91
C ARG A 124 12.54 12.21 6.94
N ILE A 125 12.46 12.79 8.14
CA ILE A 125 12.35 14.24 8.33
C ILE A 125 13.58 14.96 7.74
N GLU A 126 14.79 14.49 8.06
CA GLU A 126 16.01 15.10 7.58
C GLU A 126 16.16 14.96 6.06
N LEU A 127 15.82 13.80 5.50
CA LEU A 127 15.82 13.58 4.05
C LEU A 127 14.83 14.50 3.35
N SER A 128 13.61 14.68 3.89
CA SER A 128 12.57 15.54 3.30
C SER A 128 12.96 17.02 3.25
N GLN A 129 13.86 17.47 4.13
CA GLN A 129 14.37 18.83 4.17
C GLN A 129 15.51 19.09 3.16
N ARG A 130 16.04 18.03 2.52
CA ARG A 130 17.15 18.11 1.58
C ARG A 130 16.65 18.06 0.13
N GLU A 131 16.12 19.18 -0.34
CA GLU A 131 15.45 19.29 -1.64
C GLU A 131 16.29 18.77 -2.81
N GLU A 132 17.60 19.11 -2.85
CA GLU A 132 18.51 18.64 -3.89
C GLU A 132 18.68 17.11 -3.87
N THR A 133 18.86 16.52 -2.68
CA THR A 133 18.97 15.08 -2.51
C THR A 133 17.71 14.34 -2.98
N ILE A 134 16.54 14.84 -2.58
CA ILE A 134 15.24 14.28 -3.04
C ILE A 134 15.10 14.40 -4.54
N THR A 135 15.48 15.53 -5.13
CA THR A 135 15.42 15.71 -6.59
C THR A 135 16.29 14.69 -7.31
N ASN A 136 17.51 14.46 -6.84
CA ASN A 136 18.43 13.47 -7.42
C ASN A 136 17.90 12.04 -7.25
N ILE A 137 17.29 11.72 -6.11
CA ILE A 137 16.65 10.43 -5.87
C ILE A 137 15.46 10.22 -6.84
N LEU A 138 14.61 11.23 -7.03
CA LEU A 138 13.45 11.11 -7.93
C LEU A 138 13.87 10.99 -9.42
N LEU A 139 15.02 11.50 -9.81
CA LEU A 139 15.56 11.28 -11.16
C LEU A 139 15.92 9.80 -11.43
N LEU A 140 16.13 8.99 -10.38
CA LEU A 140 16.37 7.55 -10.55
C LEU A 140 15.17 6.78 -11.09
N PHE A 141 13.96 7.37 -11.11
CA PHE A 141 12.83 6.77 -11.81
C PHE A 141 13.04 6.61 -13.32
N ASP A 142 14.00 7.32 -13.91
CA ASP A 142 14.43 7.15 -15.30
C ASP A 142 15.37 5.94 -15.49
N SER A 143 15.74 5.22 -14.42
CA SER A 143 16.60 4.03 -14.50
C SER A 143 15.89 2.89 -15.24
N PRO A 144 16.59 2.21 -16.17
CA PRO A 144 16.07 0.99 -16.80
C PRO A 144 16.23 -0.26 -15.92
N ASP A 145 16.86 -0.15 -14.76
CA ASP A 145 17.25 -1.25 -13.90
C ASP A 145 16.15 -1.53 -12.84
N ALA A 146 15.52 -2.70 -12.90
CA ALA A 146 14.44 -3.06 -11.99
C ALA A 146 14.87 -3.14 -10.52
N PRO A 147 16.02 -3.70 -10.13
CA PRO A 147 16.54 -3.66 -8.76
C PRO A 147 16.66 -2.23 -8.20
N VAL A 148 17.17 -1.28 -8.97
CA VAL A 148 17.24 0.14 -8.58
C VAL A 148 15.83 0.68 -8.33
N LEU A 149 14.90 0.44 -9.24
CA LEU A 149 13.51 0.90 -9.12
C LEU A 149 12.78 0.27 -7.93
N ILE A 150 13.02 -1.00 -7.62
CA ILE A 150 12.45 -1.66 -6.43
C ILE A 150 12.90 -0.94 -5.16
N GLN A 151 14.21 -0.68 -5.01
CA GLN A 151 14.70 0.03 -3.83
C GLN A 151 14.23 1.48 -3.78
N LEU A 152 14.11 2.13 -4.93
CA LEU A 152 13.57 3.49 -5.04
C LEU A 152 12.09 3.54 -4.59
N ILE A 153 11.25 2.65 -5.08
CA ILE A 153 9.84 2.56 -4.66
C ILE A 153 9.75 2.32 -3.14
N ARG A 154 10.56 1.41 -2.59
CA ARG A 154 10.61 1.17 -1.14
C ARG A 154 11.00 2.42 -0.36
N LEU A 155 12.00 3.17 -0.83
CA LEU A 155 12.46 4.41 -0.20
C LEU A 155 11.35 5.47 -0.20
N VAL A 156 10.78 5.78 -1.38
CA VAL A 156 9.73 6.80 -1.48
C VAL A 156 8.44 6.39 -0.74
N HIS A 157 8.11 5.10 -0.73
CA HIS A 157 7.01 4.57 0.05
C HIS A 157 7.25 4.75 1.56
N ALA A 158 8.46 4.43 2.05
CA ALA A 158 8.82 4.64 3.45
C ALA A 158 8.72 6.12 3.88
N THR A 159 9.06 7.06 2.99
CA THR A 159 8.91 8.50 3.25
C THR A 159 7.46 8.96 3.23
N ALA A 160 6.60 8.32 2.44
CA ALA A 160 5.18 8.62 2.36
C ALA A 160 4.36 7.98 3.50
N TRP A 161 4.87 6.95 4.15
CA TRP A 161 4.16 6.19 5.18
C TRP A 161 3.72 7.03 6.39
N ASP A 162 4.52 8.01 6.77
CA ASP A 162 4.20 8.91 7.90
C ASP A 162 2.98 9.79 7.60
N LEU A 163 2.67 10.04 6.32
CA LEU A 163 1.48 10.79 5.90
C LEU A 163 0.17 10.13 6.32
N LEU A 164 0.15 8.81 6.41
CA LEU A 164 -1.02 8.03 6.86
C LEU A 164 -1.25 8.19 8.36
N LYS A 165 -0.20 8.51 9.12
CA LYS A 165 -0.22 8.59 10.59
C LYS A 165 -0.34 10.01 11.12
N GLU A 166 0.36 10.95 10.52
CA GLU A 166 0.49 12.33 10.97
C GLU A 166 0.26 13.28 9.80
N LYS A 167 -0.96 13.82 9.71
CA LYS A 167 -1.38 14.72 8.61
C LYS A 167 -0.56 16.01 8.51
N ASP A 168 0.18 16.36 9.57
CA ASP A 168 0.91 17.63 9.68
C ASP A 168 2.35 17.57 9.14
N ASN A 169 2.88 16.37 8.85
CA ASN A 169 4.26 16.17 8.41
C ASN A 169 4.33 15.74 6.93
N VAL A 170 3.74 16.52 6.04
CA VAL A 170 3.82 16.26 4.60
C VAL A 170 5.25 16.48 4.11
N PRO A 171 5.91 15.49 3.47
CA PRO A 171 7.19 15.75 2.84
C PRO A 171 7.07 16.86 1.79
N SER A 172 7.95 17.86 1.85
CA SER A 172 7.91 19.04 0.97
C SER A 172 7.90 18.67 -0.53
N TRP A 173 8.51 17.55 -0.90
CA TRP A 173 8.51 17.06 -2.27
C TRP A 173 7.15 16.58 -2.78
N LEU A 174 6.23 16.13 -1.89
CA LEU A 174 4.86 15.77 -2.26
C LEU A 174 3.94 16.99 -2.44
N GLU A 175 4.26 18.13 -1.81
CA GLU A 175 3.50 19.35 -2.01
C GLU A 175 3.71 19.99 -3.38
N ASN A 176 4.77 19.57 -4.10
CA ASN A 176 5.08 20.10 -5.42
C ASN A 176 4.28 19.38 -6.50
N GLU A 177 3.28 20.06 -7.08
CA GLU A 177 2.41 19.52 -8.13
C GLU A 177 3.18 19.01 -9.38
N LEU A 178 4.32 19.63 -9.71
CA LEU A 178 5.17 19.15 -10.83
C LEU A 178 5.80 17.80 -10.52
N ILE A 179 6.17 17.56 -9.26
CA ILE A 179 6.69 16.26 -8.82
C ILE A 179 5.59 15.22 -8.89
N SER A 180 4.39 15.55 -8.41
CA SER A 180 3.23 14.65 -8.45
C SER A 180 2.89 14.25 -9.89
N PHE A 181 2.93 15.19 -10.84
CA PHE A 181 2.72 14.90 -12.26
C PHE A 181 3.81 14.01 -12.85
N ARG A 182 5.09 14.26 -12.54
CA ARG A 182 6.19 13.39 -12.98
C ARG A 182 6.07 11.99 -12.38
N LEU A 183 5.75 11.90 -11.09
CA LEU A 183 5.56 10.64 -10.39
C LEU A 183 4.43 9.81 -11.02
N CYS A 184 3.31 10.44 -11.39
CA CYS A 184 2.24 9.78 -12.14
C CYS A 184 2.75 9.18 -13.46
N ASN A 185 3.58 9.91 -14.22
CA ASN A 185 4.13 9.41 -15.47
C ASN A 185 5.09 8.22 -15.25
N TYR A 186 5.97 8.29 -14.24
CA TYR A 186 6.88 7.19 -13.91
C TYR A 186 6.14 5.94 -13.45
N ILE A 187 5.18 6.09 -12.54
CA ILE A 187 4.32 4.99 -12.08
C ILE A 187 3.56 4.38 -13.27
N THR A 188 2.98 5.21 -14.13
CA THR A 188 2.28 4.76 -15.34
C THR A 188 3.21 3.96 -16.25
N PHE A 189 4.44 4.42 -16.46
CA PHE A 189 5.41 3.72 -17.28
C PHE A 189 5.80 2.36 -16.69
N ILE A 190 6.07 2.30 -15.38
CA ILE A 190 6.39 1.04 -14.68
C ILE A 190 5.23 0.04 -14.82
N LEU A 191 4.00 0.47 -14.53
CA LEU A 191 2.82 -0.40 -14.59
C LEU A 191 2.52 -0.91 -16.00
N LYS A 192 2.84 -0.14 -17.05
CA LYS A 192 2.67 -0.53 -18.46
C LYS A 192 3.77 -1.43 -18.99
N SER A 193 5.00 -1.29 -18.49
CA SER A 193 6.18 -1.82 -19.19
C SER A 193 6.93 -2.89 -18.40
N SER A 194 6.77 -2.94 -17.08
CA SER A 194 7.51 -3.89 -16.27
C SER A 194 6.91 -5.29 -16.35
N THR A 195 7.80 -6.29 -16.40
CA THR A 195 7.47 -7.71 -16.24
C THR A 195 7.98 -8.25 -14.89
N ASN A 196 8.51 -7.40 -14.03
CA ASN A 196 8.99 -7.78 -12.72
C ASN A 196 7.86 -7.67 -11.70
N ASP A 197 7.40 -8.80 -11.17
CA ASP A 197 6.24 -8.88 -10.26
C ASP A 197 6.47 -8.13 -8.95
N GLU A 198 7.71 -8.13 -8.41
CA GLU A 198 8.05 -7.40 -7.18
C GLU A 198 7.96 -5.88 -7.39
N LEU A 199 8.47 -5.39 -8.52
CA LEU A 199 8.38 -3.97 -8.88
C LEU A 199 6.93 -3.54 -9.10
N LEU A 200 6.14 -4.35 -9.81
CA LEU A 200 4.72 -4.06 -10.04
C LEU A 200 3.94 -4.04 -8.73
N TYR A 201 4.15 -5.04 -7.86
CA TYR A 201 3.48 -5.10 -6.55
C TYR A 201 3.83 -3.89 -5.68
N GLY A 202 5.13 -3.59 -5.51
CA GLY A 202 5.58 -2.44 -4.71
C GLY A 202 5.06 -1.11 -5.26
N THR A 203 4.96 -0.99 -6.60
CA THR A 203 4.41 0.20 -7.25
C THR A 203 2.91 0.36 -6.98
N LEU A 204 2.13 -0.74 -7.00
CA LEU A 204 0.70 -0.71 -6.66
C LEU A 204 0.48 -0.37 -5.17
N GLU A 205 1.28 -0.95 -4.27
CA GLU A 205 1.23 -0.66 -2.84
C GLU A 205 1.54 0.81 -2.55
N PHE A 206 2.59 1.36 -3.16
CA PHE A 206 2.94 2.77 -3.06
C PHE A 206 1.86 3.69 -3.62
N LEU A 207 1.33 3.38 -4.81
CA LEU A 207 0.25 4.15 -5.43
C LEU A 207 -1.02 4.13 -4.56
N ASN A 208 -1.38 2.99 -3.97
CA ASN A 208 -2.50 2.89 -3.03
C ASN A 208 -2.27 3.80 -1.81
N THR A 209 -1.06 3.82 -1.26
CA THR A 209 -0.70 4.74 -0.16
C THR A 209 -0.92 6.20 -0.56
N LEU A 210 -0.44 6.61 -1.74
CA LEU A 210 -0.63 7.98 -2.24
C LEU A 210 -2.10 8.33 -2.47
N CYS A 211 -2.87 7.40 -3.05
CA CYS A 211 -4.30 7.61 -3.31
C CYS A 211 -5.18 7.61 -2.04
N SER A 212 -4.63 7.20 -0.90
CA SER A 212 -5.32 7.19 0.40
C SER A 212 -5.07 8.45 1.22
N VAL A 213 -4.24 9.38 0.73
CA VAL A 213 -3.81 10.58 1.47
C VAL A 213 -4.57 11.82 0.99
N THR A 214 -4.98 12.65 1.97
CA THR A 214 -5.49 13.99 1.73
C THR A 214 -4.47 15.00 2.28
N ILE A 215 -3.94 15.86 1.41
CA ILE A 215 -2.94 16.87 1.74
C ILE A 215 -3.55 18.25 1.52
N ASN A 216 -3.55 19.11 2.53
CA ASN A 216 -4.11 20.48 2.45
C ASN A 216 -5.53 20.50 1.88
N ASP A 217 -6.40 19.61 2.37
CA ASP A 217 -7.78 19.40 1.92
C ASP A 217 -7.93 18.94 0.45
N LYS A 218 -6.82 18.58 -0.21
CA LYS A 218 -6.82 18.01 -1.55
C LYS A 218 -6.64 16.50 -1.47
N ASP A 219 -7.55 15.76 -2.06
CA ASP A 219 -7.42 14.33 -2.28
C ASP A 219 -6.29 14.08 -3.29
N PHE A 220 -5.23 13.38 -2.85
CA PHE A 220 -4.04 13.21 -3.65
C PHE A 220 -4.27 12.28 -4.85
N SER A 221 -5.29 11.43 -4.79
CA SER A 221 -5.67 10.55 -5.91
C SER A 221 -6.03 11.30 -7.20
N GLN A 222 -6.42 12.59 -7.10
CA GLN A 222 -6.72 13.43 -8.27
C GLN A 222 -5.55 13.55 -9.26
N TYR A 223 -4.30 13.52 -8.78
CA TYR A 223 -3.10 13.62 -9.62
C TYR A 223 -2.83 12.35 -10.42
N PHE A 224 -3.42 11.23 -10.00
CA PHE A 224 -3.24 9.91 -10.60
C PHE A 224 -4.46 9.45 -11.41
N ALA A 225 -5.60 10.10 -11.28
CA ALA A 225 -6.86 9.74 -11.92
C ALA A 225 -6.86 10.04 -13.44
N THR A 226 -6.00 9.35 -14.20
CA THR A 226 -5.80 9.52 -15.65
C THR A 226 -6.09 8.24 -16.43
N SER A 227 -6.55 8.37 -17.70
CA SER A 227 -6.80 7.21 -18.56
C SER A 227 -5.54 6.39 -18.82
N ASP A 228 -4.39 7.05 -18.91
CA ASP A 228 -3.11 6.37 -19.13
C ASP A 228 -2.69 5.52 -17.93
N LEU A 229 -2.90 6.00 -16.70
CA LEU A 229 -2.64 5.20 -15.51
C LEU A 229 -3.61 4.03 -15.39
N VAL A 230 -4.90 4.23 -15.68
CA VAL A 230 -5.88 3.13 -15.70
C VAL A 230 -5.46 2.04 -16.68
N LYS A 231 -4.95 2.39 -17.87
CA LYS A 231 -4.37 1.40 -18.81
C LYS A 231 -3.16 0.69 -18.22
N GLY A 232 -2.27 1.42 -17.54
CA GLY A 232 -1.14 0.80 -16.81
C GLY A 232 -1.60 -0.16 -15.73
N MET A 233 -2.65 0.19 -14.99
CA MET A 233 -3.27 -0.69 -14.00
C MET A 233 -3.82 -1.98 -14.62
N LEU A 234 -4.42 -1.91 -15.81
CA LEU A 234 -4.92 -3.08 -16.54
C LEU A 234 -3.79 -3.97 -17.06
N GLU A 235 -2.73 -3.38 -17.61
CA GLU A 235 -1.55 -4.13 -18.07
C GLU A 235 -0.85 -4.84 -16.89
N SER A 236 -0.65 -4.13 -15.77
CA SER A 236 -0.07 -4.73 -14.55
C SER A 236 -0.93 -5.86 -13.99
N TRP A 237 -2.26 -5.74 -14.04
CA TRP A 237 -3.16 -6.84 -13.67
C TRP A 237 -2.94 -8.05 -14.57
N GLY A 238 -2.91 -7.84 -15.90
CA GLY A 238 -2.67 -8.91 -16.87
C GLY A 238 -1.36 -9.65 -16.61
N GLN A 239 -0.28 -8.93 -16.25
CA GLN A 239 1.01 -9.51 -15.93
C GLN A 239 0.96 -10.29 -14.61
N LEU A 240 0.50 -9.68 -13.52
CA LEU A 240 0.49 -10.27 -12.17
C LEU A 240 -0.48 -11.47 -12.04
N PHE A 241 -1.53 -11.49 -12.84
CA PHE A 241 -2.54 -12.56 -12.87
C PHE A 241 -2.47 -13.42 -14.12
N SER A 242 -1.36 -13.40 -14.87
CA SER A 242 -1.16 -14.17 -16.11
C SER A 242 -1.38 -15.68 -15.95
N ASN A 243 -1.06 -16.22 -14.78
CA ASN A 243 -1.22 -17.63 -14.43
C ASN A 243 -2.51 -17.94 -13.65
N TRP A 244 -3.38 -16.95 -13.43
CA TRP A 244 -4.63 -17.16 -12.72
C TRP A 244 -5.72 -17.60 -13.69
N SER A 245 -6.11 -18.87 -13.59
CA SER A 245 -7.28 -19.37 -14.33
C SER A 245 -8.54 -19.24 -13.47
N SER A 246 -9.66 -18.95 -14.12
CA SER A 246 -10.97 -18.94 -13.45
C SER A 246 -11.37 -20.32 -12.90
N GLU A 247 -10.67 -21.38 -13.27
CA GLU A 247 -10.87 -22.75 -12.79
C GLU A 247 -10.20 -22.99 -11.43
N ASP A 248 -9.15 -22.23 -11.07
CA ASP A 248 -8.48 -22.31 -9.76
C ASP A 248 -9.30 -21.66 -8.61
N GLY A 249 -10.40 -21.01 -8.94
CA GLY A 249 -11.50 -20.58 -8.06
C GLY A 249 -11.15 -19.48 -7.07
N PHE A 250 -10.02 -19.54 -6.37
CA PHE A 250 -9.74 -18.64 -5.24
C PHE A 250 -8.45 -17.86 -5.42
N LEU A 251 -8.46 -16.59 -5.02
CA LEU A 251 -7.25 -15.80 -4.89
C LEU A 251 -6.44 -16.30 -3.69
N ASN A 252 -5.16 -16.60 -3.90
CA ASN A 252 -4.25 -16.86 -2.80
C ASN A 252 -3.96 -15.57 -1.99
N LYS A 253 -3.29 -15.69 -0.85
CA LYS A 253 -3.01 -14.57 0.06
C LYS A 253 -2.26 -13.41 -0.63
N HIS A 254 -1.32 -13.70 -1.52
CA HIS A 254 -0.55 -12.70 -2.25
C HIS A 254 -1.42 -12.02 -3.32
N GLN A 255 -2.17 -12.81 -4.09
CA GLN A 255 -3.12 -12.29 -5.08
C GLN A 255 -4.21 -11.42 -4.43
N LYS A 256 -4.70 -11.78 -3.24
CA LYS A 256 -5.65 -10.95 -2.49
C LYS A 256 -5.06 -9.56 -2.18
N LYS A 257 -3.81 -9.48 -1.75
CA LYS A 257 -3.15 -8.19 -1.49
C LYS A 257 -2.99 -7.35 -2.75
N ILE A 258 -2.61 -7.98 -3.87
CA ILE A 258 -2.53 -7.28 -5.17
C ILE A 258 -3.91 -6.74 -5.56
N ALA A 259 -4.95 -7.58 -5.50
CA ALA A 259 -6.31 -7.19 -5.81
C ALA A 259 -6.83 -6.06 -4.89
N GLU A 260 -6.44 -6.07 -3.60
CA GLU A 260 -6.75 -5.03 -2.63
C GLU A 260 -6.16 -3.67 -3.07
N HIS A 261 -4.84 -3.60 -3.30
CA HIS A 261 -4.21 -2.36 -3.74
C HIS A 261 -4.77 -1.88 -5.09
N TRP A 262 -4.91 -2.80 -6.05
CA TRP A 262 -5.42 -2.50 -7.38
C TRP A 262 -6.86 -1.94 -7.33
N SER A 263 -7.76 -2.61 -6.62
CA SER A 263 -9.16 -2.17 -6.53
C SER A 263 -9.33 -0.90 -5.71
N ALA A 264 -8.56 -0.73 -4.62
CA ALA A 264 -8.59 0.46 -3.79
C ALA A 264 -8.18 1.72 -4.57
N VAL A 265 -7.11 1.63 -5.38
CA VAL A 265 -6.67 2.73 -6.26
C VAL A 265 -7.77 3.10 -7.26
N LEU A 266 -8.35 2.14 -7.98
CA LEU A 266 -9.42 2.45 -8.93
C LEU A 266 -10.68 2.97 -8.25
N SER A 267 -11.00 2.48 -7.04
CA SER A 267 -12.11 2.98 -6.23
C SER A 267 -11.89 4.44 -5.82
N SER A 268 -10.67 4.86 -5.48
CA SER A 268 -10.38 6.26 -5.17
C SER A 268 -10.63 7.20 -6.36
N PHE A 269 -10.48 6.72 -7.60
CA PHE A 269 -10.75 7.50 -8.80
C PHE A 269 -12.23 7.80 -9.03
N THR A 270 -13.13 7.01 -8.43
CA THR A 270 -14.59 7.23 -8.55
C THR A 270 -15.03 8.58 -7.95
N GLY A 271 -14.28 9.12 -6.99
CA GLY A 271 -14.50 10.44 -6.39
C GLY A 271 -14.24 11.62 -7.34
N HIS A 272 -13.50 11.41 -8.44
CA HIS A 272 -13.06 12.48 -9.34
C HIS A 272 -13.73 12.43 -10.72
N VAL A 273 -14.04 13.59 -11.30
CA VAL A 273 -14.65 13.66 -12.65
C VAL A 273 -13.74 13.01 -13.69
N ASN A 274 -12.45 13.36 -13.69
CA ASN A 274 -11.48 12.77 -14.62
C ASN A 274 -11.28 11.28 -14.39
N GLY A 275 -11.29 10.85 -13.12
CA GLY A 275 -11.19 9.44 -12.75
C GLY A 275 -12.36 8.62 -13.26
N ARG A 276 -13.60 9.09 -13.06
CA ARG A 276 -14.78 8.43 -13.62
C ARG A 276 -14.73 8.35 -15.14
N ALA A 277 -14.29 9.42 -15.82
CA ALA A 277 -14.11 9.39 -17.27
C ALA A 277 -13.10 8.33 -17.70
N ALA A 278 -11.93 8.26 -17.01
CA ALA A 278 -10.90 7.28 -17.28
C ALA A 278 -11.36 5.83 -17.05
N LEU A 279 -12.16 5.59 -16.01
CA LEU A 279 -12.78 4.29 -15.74
C LEU A 279 -13.79 3.93 -16.85
N CYS A 280 -14.63 4.88 -17.24
CA CYS A 280 -15.61 4.68 -18.32
C CYS A 280 -14.96 4.42 -19.68
N GLU A 281 -13.80 4.99 -20.00
CA GLU A 281 -13.06 4.68 -21.22
C GLU A 281 -12.55 3.24 -21.29
N ASN A 282 -12.38 2.58 -20.15
CA ASN A 282 -11.81 1.24 -20.02
C ASN A 282 -12.80 0.24 -19.40
N TYR A 283 -14.10 0.52 -19.46
CA TYR A 283 -15.15 -0.16 -18.71
C TYR A 283 -15.23 -1.66 -18.96
N GLU A 284 -14.98 -2.15 -20.18
CA GLU A 284 -15.08 -3.57 -20.50
C GLU A 284 -14.05 -4.39 -19.73
N ASN A 285 -12.78 -4.01 -19.82
CA ASN A 285 -11.68 -4.71 -19.14
C ASN A 285 -11.81 -4.62 -17.60
N ILE A 286 -12.15 -3.44 -17.09
CA ILE A 286 -12.38 -3.24 -15.66
C ILE A 286 -13.56 -4.09 -15.21
N GLY A 287 -14.67 -4.07 -15.95
CA GLY A 287 -15.87 -4.82 -15.62
C GLY A 287 -15.64 -6.33 -15.56
N GLU A 288 -14.82 -6.89 -16.47
CA GLU A 288 -14.45 -8.30 -16.43
C GLU A 288 -13.61 -8.67 -15.20
N ILE A 289 -12.66 -7.81 -14.82
CA ILE A 289 -11.84 -8.03 -13.64
C ILE A 289 -12.70 -7.95 -12.38
N ILE A 290 -13.51 -6.90 -12.26
CA ILE A 290 -14.40 -6.71 -11.11
C ILE A 290 -15.42 -7.84 -11.01
N TYR A 291 -15.96 -8.32 -12.14
CA TYR A 291 -16.82 -9.49 -12.16
C TYR A 291 -16.15 -10.70 -11.51
N LYS A 292 -14.91 -11.01 -11.88
CA LYS A 292 -14.14 -12.12 -11.29
C LYS A 292 -13.89 -11.92 -9.79
N ILE A 293 -13.63 -10.70 -9.35
CA ILE A 293 -13.46 -10.37 -7.93
C ILE A 293 -14.76 -10.61 -7.16
N VAL A 294 -15.89 -10.13 -7.65
CA VAL A 294 -17.20 -10.26 -6.99
C VAL A 294 -17.66 -11.72 -6.91
N GLN A 295 -17.24 -12.57 -7.86
CA GLN A 295 -17.55 -14.00 -7.84
C GLN A 295 -16.74 -14.79 -6.79
N GLN A 296 -15.72 -14.21 -6.15
CA GLN A 296 -14.99 -14.87 -5.08
C GLN A 296 -15.93 -15.25 -3.93
N PRO A 297 -15.60 -16.33 -3.17
CA PRO A 297 -16.40 -16.69 -1.99
C PRO A 297 -16.46 -15.56 -1.00
N PHE A 298 -17.66 -15.33 -0.49
CA PHE A 298 -17.89 -14.34 0.55
C PHE A 298 -17.88 -15.05 1.91
N GLU A 299 -16.95 -14.66 2.78
CA GLU A 299 -16.86 -15.09 4.16
C GLU A 299 -17.18 -13.92 5.11
N SER A 300 -16.66 -12.75 4.79
CA SER A 300 -16.88 -11.48 5.51
C SER A 300 -16.58 -10.31 4.56
N ALA A 301 -17.05 -9.12 4.91
CA ALA A 301 -16.72 -7.91 4.16
C ALA A 301 -15.21 -7.63 4.21
N ASP A 302 -14.66 -7.28 3.06
CA ASP A 302 -13.27 -6.83 2.91
C ASP A 302 -13.19 -5.58 2.00
N ILE A 303 -12.04 -4.91 2.02
CA ILE A 303 -11.80 -3.69 1.25
C ILE A 303 -11.88 -3.97 -0.25
N ILE A 304 -11.50 -5.17 -0.70
CA ILE A 304 -11.54 -5.57 -2.11
C ILE A 304 -12.98 -5.51 -2.63
N LEU A 305 -13.90 -6.10 -1.88
CA LEU A 305 -15.30 -6.19 -2.28
C LEU A 305 -15.99 -4.82 -2.22
N ILE A 306 -15.72 -4.02 -1.16
CA ILE A 306 -16.21 -2.64 -1.06
C ILE A 306 -15.73 -1.81 -2.26
N SER A 307 -14.45 -1.87 -2.59
CA SER A 307 -13.87 -1.18 -3.74
C SER A 307 -14.48 -1.65 -5.05
N ALA A 308 -14.69 -2.95 -5.20
CA ALA A 308 -15.32 -3.54 -6.40
C ALA A 308 -16.74 -3.02 -6.60
N VAL A 309 -17.54 -2.91 -5.53
CA VAL A 309 -18.92 -2.37 -5.60
C VAL A 309 -18.89 -0.89 -5.98
N ASN A 310 -18.01 -0.08 -5.39
CA ASN A 310 -17.88 1.34 -5.72
C ASN A 310 -17.49 1.55 -7.20
N ILE A 311 -16.61 0.70 -7.73
CA ILE A 311 -16.24 0.75 -9.15
C ILE A 311 -17.44 0.37 -10.03
N LEU A 312 -18.19 -0.70 -9.72
CA LEU A 312 -19.39 -1.09 -10.46
C LEU A 312 -20.45 0.02 -10.44
N ASP A 313 -20.63 0.66 -9.28
CA ASP A 313 -21.55 1.77 -9.13
C ASP A 313 -21.19 2.95 -10.05
N SER A 314 -19.90 3.30 -10.11
CA SER A 314 -19.42 4.37 -10.98
C SER A 314 -19.55 4.04 -12.48
N LEU A 315 -19.51 2.76 -12.83
CA LEU A 315 -19.61 2.26 -14.21
C LEU A 315 -21.03 1.95 -14.66
N VAL A 316 -22.03 1.98 -13.77
CA VAL A 316 -23.38 1.47 -14.03
C VAL A 316 -24.04 2.01 -15.31
N ARG A 317 -23.67 3.23 -15.74
CA ARG A 317 -24.17 3.87 -16.97
C ARG A 317 -23.65 3.26 -18.26
N VAL A 318 -22.47 2.65 -18.24
CA VAL A 318 -21.76 2.11 -19.40
C VAL A 318 -21.56 0.60 -19.31
N TYR A 319 -21.65 0.05 -18.10
CA TYR A 319 -21.46 -1.37 -17.85
C TYR A 319 -22.46 -1.87 -16.80
N PHE A 320 -23.24 -2.89 -17.18
CA PHE A 320 -24.15 -3.60 -16.28
C PHE A 320 -23.98 -5.10 -16.46
N SER A 321 -23.73 -5.82 -15.35
CA SER A 321 -23.60 -7.26 -15.32
C SER A 321 -24.71 -7.89 -14.46
N ARG A 322 -25.59 -8.68 -15.09
CA ARG A 322 -26.67 -9.43 -14.41
C ARG A 322 -26.10 -10.37 -13.34
N SER A 323 -25.01 -11.06 -13.67
CA SER A 323 -24.37 -12.00 -12.75
C SER A 323 -23.75 -11.30 -11.55
N SER A 324 -23.16 -10.09 -11.75
CA SER A 324 -22.67 -9.28 -10.65
C SER A 324 -23.79 -8.80 -9.74
N LEU A 325 -24.91 -8.30 -10.28
CA LEU A 325 -26.08 -7.91 -9.50
C LEU A 325 -26.61 -9.09 -8.67
N LYS A 326 -26.80 -10.24 -9.32
CA LYS A 326 -27.26 -11.46 -8.62
C LYS A 326 -26.34 -11.86 -7.48
N ARG A 327 -25.02 -11.82 -7.70
CA ARG A 327 -24.03 -12.15 -6.67
C ARG A 327 -24.04 -11.16 -5.52
N LEU A 328 -24.15 -9.85 -5.79
CA LEU A 328 -24.24 -8.81 -4.76
C LEU A 328 -25.50 -8.94 -3.92
N LEU A 329 -26.64 -9.33 -4.51
CA LEU A 329 -27.86 -9.61 -3.76
C LEU A 329 -27.74 -10.85 -2.85
N ILE A 330 -26.97 -11.87 -3.24
CA ILE A 330 -26.63 -13.01 -2.38
C ILE A 330 -25.81 -12.53 -1.18
N ILE A 331 -24.79 -11.71 -1.41
CA ILE A 331 -23.95 -11.13 -0.35
C ILE A 331 -24.77 -10.27 0.58
N LEU A 332 -25.61 -9.39 0.04
CA LEU A 332 -26.51 -8.54 0.82
C LEU A 332 -27.45 -9.35 1.73
N ASN A 333 -27.99 -10.45 1.20
CA ASN A 333 -28.81 -11.38 2.00
C ASN A 333 -28.02 -11.99 3.17
N SER A 334 -26.76 -12.36 2.94
CA SER A 334 -25.90 -12.91 4.00
C SER A 334 -25.59 -11.86 5.07
N LEU A 335 -25.33 -10.61 4.67
CA LEU A 335 -25.10 -9.50 5.61
C LEU A 335 -26.31 -9.24 6.50
N TYR A 336 -27.53 -9.24 5.95
CA TYR A 336 -28.75 -9.08 6.74
C TYR A 336 -29.01 -10.25 7.70
N GLN A 337 -28.64 -11.48 7.32
CA GLN A 337 -28.78 -12.64 8.20
C GLN A 337 -27.80 -12.58 9.38
N ASN A 338 -26.54 -12.23 9.11
CA ASN A 338 -25.51 -12.11 10.15
C ASN A 338 -25.83 -11.00 11.15
N ALA A 339 -26.34 -9.84 10.69
CA ALA A 339 -26.75 -8.74 11.56
C ALA A 339 -27.88 -9.13 12.55
N GLY A 340 -28.69 -10.15 12.25
CA GLY A 340 -29.73 -10.66 13.13
C GLY A 340 -29.26 -11.65 14.21
N GLU A 341 -28.06 -12.22 14.06
CA GLU A 341 -27.54 -13.27 14.93
C GLU A 341 -26.45 -12.77 15.94
N THR A 342 -25.92 -11.58 15.78
CA THR A 342 -24.90 -11.02 16.69
C THR A 342 -25.54 -10.55 17.99
N SER A 343 -25.48 -11.41 19.02
CA SER A 343 -25.61 -11.02 20.43
C SER A 343 -24.36 -10.23 20.85
N ALA A 344 -24.57 -9.12 21.56
CA ALA A 344 -23.72 -7.95 21.77
C ALA A 344 -22.36 -8.14 22.49
N ASP A 345 -21.72 -9.31 22.52
CA ASP A 345 -20.64 -9.53 23.50
C ASP A 345 -19.25 -9.96 22.96
N ASP A 346 -19.04 -10.33 21.69
CA ASP A 346 -17.75 -10.96 21.31
C ASP A 346 -17.13 -10.57 19.95
N SER A 347 -17.57 -9.53 19.23
CA SER A 347 -16.97 -9.20 17.93
C SER A 347 -15.82 -8.20 18.04
N PRO A 348 -14.70 -8.40 17.32
CA PRO A 348 -13.67 -7.36 17.23
C PRO A 348 -14.24 -6.14 16.50
N LEU A 349 -14.16 -4.98 17.12
CA LEU A 349 -14.70 -3.66 16.73
C LEU A 349 -14.51 -3.24 15.24
N ASN A 350 -13.67 -3.93 14.47
CA ASN A 350 -13.35 -3.57 13.09
C ASN A 350 -14.19 -4.32 12.03
N SER A 351 -14.70 -5.53 12.31
CA SER A 351 -15.44 -6.32 11.30
C SER A 351 -16.87 -5.84 11.13
N GLU A 352 -17.54 -5.46 12.20
CA GLU A 352 -18.93 -4.94 12.15
C GLU A 352 -19.02 -3.65 11.30
N ASN A 353 -17.97 -2.83 11.30
CA ASN A 353 -17.95 -1.60 10.52
C ASN A 353 -17.84 -1.87 9.01
N LEU A 354 -17.05 -2.85 8.58
CA LEU A 354 -16.89 -3.19 7.15
C LEU A 354 -18.15 -3.82 6.56
N ASP A 355 -18.86 -4.66 7.34
CA ASP A 355 -20.13 -5.25 6.90
C ASP A 355 -21.20 -4.18 6.66
N VAL A 356 -21.30 -3.19 7.55
CA VAL A 356 -22.21 -2.04 7.39
C VAL A 356 -21.85 -1.20 6.18
N ILE A 357 -20.54 -0.92 5.96
CA ILE A 357 -20.07 -0.17 4.80
C ILE A 357 -20.37 -0.93 3.51
N LEU A 358 -20.10 -2.22 3.46
CA LEU A 358 -20.39 -3.04 2.28
C LEU A 358 -21.89 -3.09 1.98
N GLN A 359 -22.73 -3.26 3.02
CA GLN A 359 -24.18 -3.22 2.87
C GLN A 359 -24.62 -1.89 2.24
N ASP A 360 -24.14 -0.76 2.78
CA ASP A 360 -24.45 0.58 2.27
C ASP A 360 -24.03 0.74 0.80
N CYS A 361 -22.83 0.29 0.43
CA CYS A 361 -22.35 0.31 -0.95
C CYS A 361 -23.24 -0.52 -1.90
N ILE A 362 -23.67 -1.73 -1.50
CA ILE A 362 -24.53 -2.58 -2.32
C ILE A 362 -25.92 -1.96 -2.48
N GLU A 363 -26.47 -1.38 -1.41
CA GLU A 363 -27.79 -0.70 -1.46
C GLU A 363 -27.74 0.52 -2.39
N ASN A 364 -26.68 1.33 -2.33
CA ASN A 364 -26.46 2.44 -3.26
C ASN A 364 -26.37 1.97 -4.70
N TYR A 365 -25.60 0.90 -4.96
CA TYR A 365 -25.52 0.29 -6.29
C TYR A 365 -26.89 -0.16 -6.80
N CYS A 366 -27.72 -0.82 -5.96
CA CYS A 366 -29.08 -1.23 -6.35
C CYS A 366 -29.97 -0.03 -6.72
N ALA A 367 -29.90 1.06 -5.95
CA ALA A 367 -30.64 2.29 -6.24
C ALA A 367 -30.21 2.92 -7.56
N ASN A 368 -28.92 2.99 -7.84
CA ASN A 368 -28.37 3.51 -9.08
C ASN A 368 -28.72 2.61 -10.29
N VAL A 369 -28.63 1.29 -10.14
CA VAL A 369 -29.08 0.33 -11.17
C VAL A 369 -30.54 0.59 -11.55
N ASN A 370 -31.42 0.77 -10.56
CA ASN A 370 -32.86 1.04 -10.83
C ASN A 370 -33.10 2.34 -11.58
N THR A 371 -32.25 3.36 -11.40
CA THR A 371 -32.42 4.66 -12.05
C THR A 371 -31.79 4.73 -13.44
N VAL A 372 -30.75 3.94 -13.70
CA VAL A 372 -29.88 4.08 -14.87
C VAL A 372 -30.08 2.97 -15.88
N VAL A 373 -30.29 1.72 -15.42
CA VAL A 373 -30.42 0.55 -16.29
C VAL A 373 -31.82 0.48 -16.88
N GLU A 374 -31.92 0.09 -18.16
CA GLU A 374 -33.20 -0.07 -18.85
C GLU A 374 -34.07 -1.12 -18.12
N HIS A 375 -35.35 -0.77 -17.89
CA HIS A 375 -36.26 -1.62 -17.12
C HIS A 375 -36.46 -3.04 -17.70
N SER A 376 -36.37 -3.21 -19.01
CA SER A 376 -36.43 -4.51 -19.67
C SER A 376 -35.25 -5.40 -19.22
N LEU A 377 -34.04 -4.83 -19.26
CA LEU A 377 -32.81 -5.52 -18.88
C LEU A 377 -32.75 -5.79 -17.38
N LEU A 378 -33.22 -4.84 -16.57
CA LEU A 378 -33.30 -5.02 -15.11
C LEU A 378 -34.29 -6.11 -14.73
N ASN A 379 -35.50 -6.12 -15.34
CA ASN A 379 -36.51 -7.15 -15.09
C ASN A 379 -36.00 -8.54 -15.50
N GLU A 380 -35.27 -8.66 -16.59
CA GLU A 380 -34.63 -9.89 -16.99
C GLU A 380 -33.60 -10.36 -15.97
N ALA A 381 -32.73 -9.45 -15.48
CA ALA A 381 -31.75 -9.76 -14.42
C ALA A 381 -32.43 -10.19 -13.10
N LEU A 382 -33.49 -9.53 -12.69
CA LEU A 382 -34.21 -9.87 -11.47
C LEU A 382 -35.01 -11.19 -11.63
N SER A 383 -35.47 -11.55 -12.82
CA SER A 383 -36.14 -12.83 -13.07
C SER A 383 -35.23 -14.04 -12.87
N GLU A 384 -33.92 -13.87 -12.95
CA GLU A 384 -32.92 -14.90 -12.64
C GLU A 384 -32.64 -15.05 -11.13
N CYS A 385 -33.16 -14.14 -10.29
CA CYS A 385 -32.96 -14.12 -8.85
C CYS A 385 -34.10 -14.84 -8.11
N CYS A 386 -33.84 -15.33 -6.89
CA CYS A 386 -34.91 -15.85 -6.05
C CYS A 386 -35.78 -14.71 -5.48
N GLU A 387 -36.96 -15.02 -5.03
CA GLU A 387 -37.94 -14.05 -4.50
C GLU A 387 -37.37 -13.17 -3.37
N ASN A 388 -36.64 -13.77 -2.44
CA ASN A 388 -35.97 -13.01 -1.37
C ASN A 388 -34.96 -11.98 -1.88
N HIS A 389 -34.17 -12.31 -2.90
CA HIS A 389 -33.20 -11.37 -3.49
C HIS A 389 -33.90 -10.21 -4.20
N VAL A 390 -35.02 -10.49 -4.88
CA VAL A 390 -35.84 -9.45 -5.51
C VAL A 390 -36.45 -8.51 -4.45
N LEU A 391 -36.94 -9.06 -3.35
CA LEU A 391 -37.44 -8.25 -2.24
C LEU A 391 -36.36 -7.37 -1.60
N LEU A 392 -35.16 -7.91 -1.43
CA LEU A 392 -33.99 -7.13 -0.94
C LEU A 392 -33.58 -6.02 -1.90
N PHE A 393 -33.59 -6.28 -3.20
CA PHE A 393 -33.34 -5.24 -4.20
C PHE A 393 -34.33 -4.07 -4.07
N TRP A 394 -35.62 -4.36 -4.02
CA TRP A 394 -36.64 -3.32 -3.90
C TRP A 394 -36.62 -2.63 -2.53
N LYS A 395 -36.26 -3.34 -1.46
CA LYS A 395 -36.05 -2.74 -0.14
C LYS A 395 -34.91 -1.70 -0.23
N ALA A 396 -33.73 -2.08 -0.77
CA ALA A 396 -32.60 -1.18 -0.92
C ALA A 396 -32.95 0.07 -1.75
N VAL A 397 -33.68 -0.11 -2.87
CA VAL A 397 -34.14 1.01 -3.69
C VAL A 397 -35.08 1.96 -2.93
N ASN A 398 -36.04 1.42 -2.16
CA ASN A 398 -37.01 2.23 -1.43
C ASN A 398 -36.36 2.97 -0.25
N ASP A 399 -35.48 2.31 0.50
CA ASP A 399 -34.79 2.91 1.65
C ASP A 399 -33.96 4.12 1.21
N ARG A 400 -33.28 4.05 0.05
CA ARG A 400 -32.50 5.17 -0.50
C ARG A 400 -33.32 6.31 -1.12
N GLN A 401 -34.54 6.03 -1.60
CA GLN A 401 -35.42 7.09 -2.12
C GLN A 401 -36.05 7.92 -0.98
N THR A 402 -36.11 7.39 0.23
CA THR A 402 -36.64 8.11 1.40
C THR A 402 -35.61 9.03 2.05
N ASP A 403 -34.31 8.77 1.85
CA ASP A 403 -33.19 9.52 2.45
C ASP A 403 -32.78 10.76 1.64
N ASP A 404 -33.31 10.98 0.43
CA ASP A 404 -33.07 12.20 -0.36
C ASP A 404 -34.25 13.19 -0.30
N PRO A 405 -34.33 14.08 0.70
CA PRO A 405 -35.38 15.08 0.82
C PRO A 405 -35.19 16.30 -0.13
N GLY A 406 -34.18 16.29 -1.03
CA GLY A 406 -33.66 17.49 -1.70
C GLY A 406 -34.17 17.78 -3.10
N GLU A 407 -34.82 16.85 -3.84
CA GLU A 407 -35.40 17.12 -5.16
C GLU A 407 -36.93 17.08 -5.17
N ARG A 408 -37.58 17.78 -4.24
CA ARG A 408 -38.94 18.26 -4.45
C ARG A 408 -38.87 19.77 -4.70
N VAL A 409 -39.23 20.18 -5.92
CA VAL A 409 -39.44 21.56 -6.43
C VAL A 409 -38.32 21.93 -7.44
N ILE A 410 -38.55 21.91 -8.68
CA ILE A 410 -39.44 22.59 -9.65
C ILE A 410 -39.28 21.94 -11.03
#